data_87d62ad52cf7d39b0f05bea1df6a8ebe
#
_entry.id   87d62ad52cf7d39b0f05bea1df6a8ebe
#
_cell.length_a   1.000
_cell.length_b   1.000
_cell.length_c   1.000
_cell.angle_alpha   90.00
_cell.angle_beta   90.00
_cell.angle_gamma   90.00
#
_symmetry.space_group_name_H-M   'P 1'
#
loop_
_entity.id
_entity.type
_entity.pdbx_description
1 polymer ?
#
loop_
_entity_poly.entity_id
_entity_poly.type
_entity_poly.pdbx_seq_one_letter_code
_entity_poly.pdbx_strand_id
1 'polypeptide(L)'
;MKSRSSSSGQVTADYLALRRLAWFRYNLRRFLRFSERATRENGLTPQQYVLLLGIAGFTGRGWATISELAEFLQERHNAVVGLVQRACRKGLVRKEPGERDRRFVRVRLTRQGTAQLHKLADLHLGELKRIQLDVAPALKAKPHFIKPAEGA
;
A
#
# COMPACT_ATOMS: atom_id res chain seq x y z
N MET A 1 -29.71 -30.42 33.46
CA MET A 1 -30.09 -29.82 32.20
C MET A 1 -29.37 -28.49 32.10
N LYS A 2 -28.18 -28.44 31.48
CA LYS A 2 -27.36 -27.21 31.34
C LYS A 2 -26.88 -27.09 29.90
N SER A 3 -27.38 -26.04 29.24
CA SER A 3 -26.81 -25.13 28.24
C SER A 3 -25.95 -25.72 27.10
N ARG A 4 -26.58 -25.96 25.96
CA ARG A 4 -25.97 -26.10 24.63
C ARG A 4 -26.22 -24.85 23.74
N SER A 5 -26.11 -23.63 24.27
CA SER A 5 -26.37 -22.43 23.49
C SER A 5 -25.16 -21.57 23.16
N SER A 6 -23.94 -21.96 23.61
CA SER A 6 -22.73 -21.14 23.39
C SER A 6 -21.98 -21.42 22.09
N SER A 7 -22.17 -22.58 21.44
CA SER A 7 -21.32 -22.99 20.32
C SER A 7 -21.74 -22.37 18.97
N SER A 8 -23.02 -22.14 18.75
CA SER A 8 -23.51 -21.60 17.47
C SER A 8 -23.17 -20.11 17.28
N GLY A 9 -23.18 -19.32 18.35
CA GLY A 9 -22.80 -17.90 18.29
C GLY A 9 -21.30 -17.71 18.03
N GLN A 10 -20.46 -18.58 18.61
CA GLN A 10 -19.01 -18.53 18.43
C GLN A 10 -18.62 -18.88 16.98
N VAL A 11 -19.18 -19.96 16.45
CA VAL A 11 -18.92 -20.40 15.07
C VAL A 11 -19.37 -19.34 14.05
N THR A 12 -20.46 -18.62 14.32
CA THR A 12 -20.95 -17.56 13.43
C THR A 12 -20.03 -16.34 13.46
N ALA A 13 -19.53 -15.97 14.65
CA ALA A 13 -18.57 -14.85 14.80
C ALA A 13 -17.23 -15.17 14.12
N ASP A 14 -16.71 -16.37 14.26
CA ASP A 14 -15.48 -16.83 13.62
C ASP A 14 -15.60 -16.82 12.08
N TYR A 15 -16.72 -17.28 11.55
CA TYR A 15 -16.98 -17.26 10.10
C TYR A 15 -17.03 -15.84 9.53
N LEU A 16 -17.66 -14.90 10.24
CA LEU A 16 -17.69 -13.49 9.85
C LEU A 16 -16.31 -12.85 9.84
N ALA A 17 -15.50 -13.15 10.84
CA ALA A 17 -14.12 -12.68 10.91
C ALA A 17 -13.28 -13.20 9.74
N LEU A 18 -13.38 -14.50 9.45
CA LEU A 18 -12.69 -15.12 8.30
C LEU A 18 -13.14 -14.52 6.97
N ARG A 19 -14.44 -14.29 6.79
CA ARG A 19 -14.97 -13.64 5.59
C ARG A 19 -14.43 -12.23 5.40
N ARG A 20 -14.37 -11.42 6.47
CA ARG A 20 -13.79 -10.07 6.43
C ARG A 20 -12.31 -10.10 6.06
N LEU A 21 -11.54 -11.01 6.64
CA LEU A 21 -10.13 -11.21 6.31
C LEU A 21 -9.95 -11.63 4.84
N ALA A 22 -10.76 -12.56 4.34
CA ALA A 22 -10.72 -13.01 2.96
C ALA A 22 -11.01 -11.85 1.98
N TRP A 23 -12.03 -11.05 2.24
CA TRP A 23 -12.36 -9.87 1.45
C TRP A 23 -11.28 -8.79 1.50
N PHE A 24 -10.73 -8.50 2.68
CA PHE A 24 -9.61 -7.58 2.81
C PHE A 24 -8.41 -8.05 1.97
N ARG A 25 -8.02 -9.31 2.11
CA ARG A 25 -6.90 -9.89 1.35
C ARG A 25 -7.15 -9.88 -0.15
N TYR A 26 -8.37 -10.17 -0.59
CA TYR A 26 -8.75 -10.10 -2.00
C TYR A 26 -8.61 -8.69 -2.56
N ASN A 27 -9.15 -7.68 -1.88
CA ASN A 27 -9.09 -6.28 -2.33
C ASN A 27 -7.67 -5.72 -2.27
N LEU A 28 -6.90 -6.06 -1.24
CA LEU A 28 -5.48 -5.69 -1.17
C LEU A 28 -4.71 -6.24 -2.37
N ARG A 29 -4.94 -7.50 -2.73
CA ARG A 29 -4.30 -8.12 -3.88
C ARG A 29 -4.72 -7.47 -5.21
N ARG A 30 -6.00 -7.14 -5.35
CA ARG A 30 -6.49 -6.37 -6.51
C ARG A 30 -5.78 -5.03 -6.64
N PHE A 31 -5.70 -4.28 -5.53
CA PHE A 31 -5.03 -2.98 -5.50
C PHE A 31 -3.55 -3.09 -5.87
N LEU A 32 -2.84 -4.05 -5.30
CA LEU A 32 -1.42 -4.24 -5.59
C LEU A 32 -1.17 -4.61 -7.07
N ARG A 33 -2.01 -5.47 -7.66
CA ARG A 33 -1.92 -5.79 -9.10
C ARG A 33 -2.22 -4.59 -9.99
N PHE A 34 -3.21 -3.79 -9.62
CA PHE A 34 -3.48 -2.53 -10.30
C PHE A 34 -2.26 -1.60 -10.22
N SER A 35 -1.72 -1.42 -9.01
CA SER A 35 -0.54 -0.57 -8.75
C SER A 35 0.67 -1.00 -9.59
N GLU A 36 0.98 -2.30 -9.63
CA GLU A 36 2.08 -2.83 -10.46
C GLU A 36 1.91 -2.51 -11.94
N ARG A 37 0.71 -2.71 -12.47
CA ARG A 37 0.40 -2.42 -13.88
C ARG A 37 0.49 -0.93 -14.17
N ALA A 38 -0.20 -0.10 -13.38
CA ALA A 38 -0.21 1.34 -13.54
C ALA A 38 1.19 1.96 -13.48
N THR A 39 2.04 1.50 -12.57
CA THR A 39 3.42 1.97 -12.46
C THR A 39 4.26 1.60 -13.68
N ARG A 40 4.18 0.35 -14.14
CA ARG A 40 4.93 -0.12 -15.32
C ARG A 40 4.50 0.59 -16.61
N GLU A 41 3.20 0.77 -16.82
CA GLU A 41 2.65 1.51 -17.97
C GLU A 41 3.09 2.98 -17.98
N ASN A 42 3.45 3.54 -16.83
CA ASN A 42 4.00 4.90 -16.69
C ASN A 42 5.54 4.92 -16.56
N GLY A 43 6.21 3.84 -16.89
CA GLY A 43 7.67 3.76 -16.97
C GLY A 43 8.37 3.72 -15.61
N LEU A 44 7.67 3.40 -14.52
CA LEU A 44 8.25 3.21 -13.20
C LEU A 44 8.19 1.74 -12.77
N THR A 45 9.08 1.34 -11.88
CA THR A 45 8.87 0.12 -11.11
C THR A 45 7.94 0.39 -9.92
N PRO A 46 7.23 -0.63 -9.41
CA PRO A 46 6.42 -0.48 -8.20
C PRO A 46 7.21 0.10 -7.03
N GLN A 47 8.44 -0.36 -6.82
CA GLN A 47 9.31 0.16 -5.75
C GLN A 47 9.70 1.63 -5.96
N GLN A 48 9.95 2.07 -7.20
CA GLN A 48 10.20 3.49 -7.48
C GLN A 48 8.99 4.34 -7.14
N TYR A 49 7.79 3.91 -7.50
CA TYR A 49 6.57 4.66 -7.16
C TYR A 49 6.39 4.77 -5.64
N VAL A 50 6.52 3.66 -4.90
CA VAL A 50 6.39 3.68 -3.44
C VAL A 50 7.49 4.53 -2.80
N LEU A 51 8.71 4.54 -3.35
CA LEU A 51 9.78 5.45 -2.92
C LEU A 51 9.37 6.93 -3.06
N LEU A 52 8.81 7.33 -4.22
CA LEU A 52 8.35 8.70 -4.44
C LEU A 52 7.23 9.08 -3.46
N LEU A 53 6.30 8.17 -3.18
CA LEU A 53 5.25 8.34 -2.17
C LEU A 53 5.83 8.56 -0.77
N GLY A 54 6.82 7.77 -0.39
CA GLY A 54 7.50 7.88 0.91
C GLY A 54 8.17 9.24 1.09
N ILE A 55 8.86 9.73 0.05
CA ILE A 55 9.53 11.04 0.08
C ILE A 55 8.50 12.18 0.21
N ALA A 56 7.42 12.12 -0.54
CA ALA A 56 6.43 13.20 -0.59
C ALA A 56 5.50 13.21 0.63
N GLY A 57 5.05 12.03 1.08
CA GLY A 57 3.91 11.90 1.99
C GLY A 57 4.26 11.39 3.39
N PHE A 58 5.19 10.45 3.54
CA PHE A 58 5.40 9.78 4.82
C PHE A 58 5.86 10.71 5.93
N THR A 59 6.83 11.58 5.65
CA THR A 59 7.37 12.51 6.65
C THR A 59 6.60 13.84 6.72
N GLY A 60 5.78 14.16 5.73
CA GLY A 60 5.07 15.44 5.62
C GLY A 60 5.95 16.66 5.31
N ARG A 61 7.27 16.47 5.10
CA ARG A 61 8.26 17.55 4.89
C ARG A 61 8.66 17.73 3.43
N GLY A 62 8.22 16.83 2.53
CA GLY A 62 8.63 16.80 1.12
C GLY A 62 10.08 16.31 0.90
N TRP A 63 10.70 15.74 1.93
CA TRP A 63 11.99 15.04 1.88
C TRP A 63 12.06 13.96 2.95
N ALA A 64 12.90 12.98 2.75
CA ALA A 64 13.12 11.90 3.70
C ALA A 64 14.59 11.50 3.73
N THR A 65 15.04 10.91 4.84
CA THR A 65 16.34 10.24 4.97
C THR A 65 16.23 8.80 4.47
N ILE A 66 17.38 8.16 4.21
CA ILE A 66 17.42 6.74 3.82
C ILE A 66 16.78 5.85 4.90
N SER A 67 17.02 6.17 6.18
CA SER A 67 16.47 5.38 7.30
C SER A 67 14.95 5.48 7.37
N GLU A 68 14.38 6.68 7.21
CA GLU A 68 12.92 6.87 7.15
C GLU A 68 12.29 6.16 5.95
N LEU A 69 12.98 6.17 4.80
CA LEU A 69 12.52 5.45 3.62
C LEU A 69 12.62 3.93 3.80
N ALA A 70 13.64 3.43 4.51
CA ALA A 70 13.77 2.02 4.85
C ALA A 70 12.62 1.54 5.75
N GLU A 71 12.25 2.36 6.73
CA GLU A 71 11.08 2.10 7.58
C GLU A 71 9.78 2.09 6.76
N PHE A 72 9.54 3.12 5.97
CA PHE A 72 8.34 3.22 5.13
C PHE A 72 8.20 2.07 4.13
N LEU A 73 9.29 1.70 3.47
CA LEU A 73 9.34 0.62 2.49
C LEU A 73 9.38 -0.77 3.14
N GLN A 74 9.63 -0.85 4.46
CA GLN A 74 9.87 -2.10 5.19
C GLN A 74 11.02 -2.92 4.55
N GLU A 75 12.07 -2.22 4.14
CA GLU A 75 13.23 -2.76 3.43
C GLU A 75 14.52 -2.49 4.21
N ARG A 76 15.57 -3.26 3.88
CA ARG A 76 16.89 -3.05 4.47
C ARG A 76 17.52 -1.76 3.97
N HIS A 77 18.24 -1.06 4.82
CA HIS A 77 18.91 0.20 4.51
C HIS A 77 19.70 0.17 3.19
N ASN A 78 20.52 -0.87 2.98
CA ASN A 78 21.33 -1.01 1.77
C ASN A 78 20.48 -1.21 0.50
N ALA A 79 19.34 -1.89 0.58
CA ALA A 79 18.41 -2.05 -0.53
C ALA A 79 17.83 -0.68 -0.94
N VAL A 80 17.48 0.14 0.07
CA VAL A 80 16.96 1.50 -0.16
C VAL A 80 18.01 2.42 -0.73
N VAL A 81 19.27 2.35 -0.27
CA VAL A 81 20.40 3.07 -0.88
C VAL A 81 20.48 2.77 -2.38
N GLY A 82 20.45 1.50 -2.77
CA GLY A 82 20.45 1.09 -4.17
C GLY A 82 19.23 1.57 -4.96
N LEU A 83 18.05 1.54 -4.34
CA LEU A 83 16.81 2.04 -4.96
C LEU A 83 16.89 3.55 -5.20
N VAL A 84 17.33 4.33 -4.23
CA VAL A 84 17.53 5.78 -4.34
C VAL A 84 18.56 6.12 -5.42
N GLN A 85 19.67 5.37 -5.49
CA GLN A 85 20.68 5.57 -6.56
C GLN A 85 20.09 5.35 -7.95
N ARG A 86 19.29 4.30 -8.14
CA ARG A 86 18.59 4.04 -9.41
C ARG A 86 17.58 5.13 -9.74
N ALA A 87 16.84 5.62 -8.75
CA ALA A 87 15.90 6.72 -8.91
C ALA A 87 16.60 8.06 -9.25
N CYS A 88 17.79 8.33 -8.66
CA CYS A 88 18.64 9.46 -9.03
C CYS A 88 19.08 9.39 -10.49
N ARG A 89 19.60 8.24 -10.93
CA ARG A 89 20.02 8.04 -12.34
C ARG A 89 18.88 8.23 -13.33
N LYS A 90 17.66 7.95 -12.91
CA LYS A 90 16.44 8.13 -13.71
C LYS A 90 15.89 9.56 -13.63
N GLY A 91 16.52 10.45 -12.88
CA GLY A 91 16.11 11.82 -12.72
C GLY A 91 14.84 12.02 -11.88
N LEU A 92 14.43 11.04 -11.09
CA LEU A 92 13.19 11.09 -10.30
C LEU A 92 13.41 11.78 -8.95
N VAL A 93 14.58 11.58 -8.36
CA VAL A 93 14.96 12.11 -7.05
C VAL A 93 16.36 12.69 -7.08
N ARG A 94 16.67 13.52 -6.10
CA ARG A 94 18.00 14.07 -5.87
C ARG A 94 18.38 13.93 -4.40
N LYS A 95 19.67 13.84 -4.14
CA LYS A 95 20.24 13.83 -2.79
C LYS A 95 20.75 15.24 -2.47
N GLU A 96 20.48 15.67 -1.25
CA GLU A 96 20.94 16.96 -0.73
C GLU A 96 21.63 16.71 0.63
N PRO A 97 22.73 17.41 0.95
CA PRO A 97 23.31 17.37 2.29
C PRO A 97 22.32 17.98 3.30
N GLY A 98 22.32 17.47 4.53
CA GLY A 98 21.54 18.05 5.61
C GLY A 98 21.99 19.49 5.92
N GLU A 99 21.05 20.37 6.27
CA GLU A 99 21.37 21.79 6.56
C GLU A 99 22.24 21.98 7.80
N ARG A 100 21.97 21.22 8.86
CA ARG A 100 22.67 21.31 10.15
C ARG A 100 23.78 20.28 10.32
N ASP A 101 23.65 19.13 9.70
CA ASP A 101 24.64 18.05 9.73
C ASP A 101 24.76 17.43 8.34
N ARG A 102 25.91 17.67 7.69
CA ARG A 102 26.23 17.15 6.35
C ARG A 102 26.32 15.62 6.26
N ARG A 103 26.33 14.93 7.42
CA ARG A 103 26.32 13.46 7.48
C ARG A 103 24.92 12.88 7.11
N PHE A 104 23.88 13.69 7.30
CA PHE A 104 22.53 13.30 6.90
C PHE A 104 22.28 13.65 5.44
N VAL A 105 21.93 12.64 4.65
CA VAL A 105 21.53 12.83 3.26
C VAL A 105 20.00 12.93 3.22
N ARG A 106 19.50 14.02 2.69
CA ARG A 106 18.09 14.22 2.36
C ARG A 106 17.82 13.78 0.94
N VAL A 107 16.77 13.03 0.76
CA VAL A 107 16.27 12.63 -0.56
C VAL A 107 15.03 13.45 -0.86
N ARG A 108 15.02 14.14 -2.00
CA ARG A 108 13.88 14.96 -2.49
C ARG A 108 13.46 14.53 -3.88
N LEU A 109 12.20 14.78 -4.20
CA LEU A 109 11.72 14.64 -5.58
C LEU A 109 12.34 15.73 -6.46
N THR A 110 12.62 15.38 -7.71
CA THR A 110 12.84 16.36 -8.78
C THR A 110 11.50 16.84 -9.32
N ARG A 111 11.51 17.82 -10.21
CA ARG A 111 10.31 18.26 -10.95
C ARG A 111 9.69 17.09 -11.73
N GLN A 112 10.53 16.28 -12.38
CA GLN A 112 10.09 15.06 -13.09
C GLN A 112 9.48 14.02 -12.13
N GLY A 113 10.14 13.76 -11.00
CA GLY A 113 9.62 12.83 -9.98
C GLY A 113 8.29 13.27 -9.41
N THR A 114 8.11 14.57 -9.14
CA THR A 114 6.85 15.15 -8.68
C THR A 114 5.74 14.97 -9.72
N ALA A 115 6.00 15.26 -10.99
CA ALA A 115 5.01 15.08 -12.06
C ALA A 115 4.58 13.63 -12.22
N GLN A 116 5.52 12.68 -12.18
CA GLN A 116 5.25 11.25 -12.24
C GLN A 116 4.45 10.77 -11.03
N LEU A 117 4.81 11.25 -9.83
CA LEU A 117 4.09 10.89 -8.61
C LEU A 117 2.64 11.34 -8.67
N HIS A 118 2.37 12.60 -9.03
CA HIS A 118 1.00 13.13 -9.08
C HIS A 118 0.14 12.36 -10.07
N LYS A 119 0.66 12.10 -11.28
CA LYS A 119 -0.05 11.30 -12.29
C LYS A 119 -0.46 9.93 -11.76
N LEU A 120 0.46 9.24 -11.09
CA LEU A 120 0.18 7.91 -10.51
C LEU A 120 -0.71 7.98 -9.27
N ALA A 121 -0.55 9.03 -8.44
CA ALA A 121 -1.39 9.22 -7.26
C ALA A 121 -2.88 9.36 -7.63
N ASP A 122 -3.19 10.13 -8.67
CA ASP A 122 -4.57 10.29 -9.16
C ASP A 122 -5.19 8.95 -9.59
N LEU A 123 -4.43 8.12 -10.32
CA LEU A 123 -4.87 6.78 -10.71
C LEU A 123 -5.12 5.87 -9.49
N HIS A 124 -4.21 5.90 -8.51
CA HIS A 124 -4.31 5.08 -7.30
C HIS A 124 -5.47 5.53 -6.39
N LEU A 125 -5.68 6.84 -6.23
CA LEU A 125 -6.82 7.37 -5.48
C LEU A 125 -8.15 7.00 -6.13
N GLY A 126 -8.22 7.01 -7.47
CA GLY A 126 -9.39 6.53 -8.21
C GLY A 126 -9.68 5.04 -7.93
N GLU A 127 -8.64 4.19 -7.96
CA GLU A 127 -8.79 2.76 -7.66
C GLU A 127 -9.16 2.50 -6.20
N LEU A 128 -8.59 3.24 -5.25
CA LEU A 128 -8.96 3.12 -3.83
C LEU A 128 -10.44 3.46 -3.60
N LYS A 129 -10.95 4.52 -4.23
CA LYS A 129 -12.38 4.87 -4.16
C LYS A 129 -13.25 3.75 -4.72
N ARG A 130 -12.87 3.15 -5.84
CA ARG A 130 -13.58 2.02 -6.46
C ARG A 130 -13.61 0.80 -5.55
N ILE A 131 -12.47 0.42 -4.96
CA ILE A 131 -12.36 -0.70 -4.02
C ILE A 131 -13.21 -0.44 -2.77
N GLN A 132 -13.19 0.77 -2.24
CA GLN A 132 -14.01 1.14 -1.07
C GLN A 132 -15.51 1.01 -1.36
N LEU A 133 -15.96 1.39 -2.55
CA LEU A 133 -17.35 1.22 -2.97
C LEU A 133 -17.72 -0.26 -3.10
N ASP A 134 -16.82 -1.10 -3.62
CA ASP A 134 -17.03 -2.55 -3.76
C ASP A 134 -17.08 -3.27 -2.40
N VAL A 135 -16.32 -2.81 -1.41
CA VAL A 135 -16.16 -3.46 -0.10
C VAL A 135 -17.22 -3.01 0.91
N ALA A 136 -17.64 -1.76 0.86
CA ALA A 136 -18.59 -1.21 1.82
C ALA A 136 -19.91 -1.99 1.94
N PRO A 137 -20.54 -2.47 0.84
CA PRO A 137 -21.73 -3.31 0.91
C PRO A 137 -21.48 -4.66 1.59
N ALA A 138 -20.34 -5.29 1.27
CA ALA A 138 -19.97 -6.60 1.84
C ALA A 138 -19.68 -6.54 3.35
N LEU A 139 -19.16 -5.41 3.84
CA LEU A 139 -18.92 -5.17 5.27
C LEU A 139 -20.21 -4.87 6.04
N LYS A 140 -21.22 -4.30 5.38
CA LYS A 140 -22.51 -3.92 5.95
C LYS A 140 -23.58 -5.01 5.80
N ALA A 141 -23.41 -5.94 4.86
CA ALA A 141 -24.38 -7.00 4.63
C ALA A 141 -24.47 -7.93 5.85
N LYS A 142 -25.70 -8.17 6.31
CA LYS A 142 -25.98 -9.28 7.24
C LYS A 142 -25.52 -10.58 6.58
N PRO A 143 -24.94 -11.52 7.35
CA PRO A 143 -24.42 -12.75 6.79
C PRO A 143 -25.55 -13.56 6.14
N HIS A 144 -25.51 -13.70 4.84
CA HIS A 144 -26.28 -14.73 4.16
C HIS A 144 -25.48 -16.03 4.24
N PHE A 145 -26.06 -17.02 4.89
CA PHE A 145 -25.53 -18.38 4.89
C PHE A 145 -25.48 -18.88 3.45
N ILE A 146 -24.28 -19.04 2.93
CA ILE A 146 -24.10 -19.94 1.77
C ILE A 146 -24.20 -21.34 2.40
N LYS A 147 -25.32 -22.04 2.17
CA LYS A 147 -25.41 -23.46 2.45
C LYS A 147 -24.24 -24.15 1.75
N PRO A 148 -23.49 -25.02 2.45
CA PRO A 148 -22.53 -25.88 1.76
C PRO A 148 -23.30 -26.58 0.63
N ALA A 149 -22.68 -26.65 -0.56
CA ALA A 149 -23.25 -27.45 -1.65
C ALA A 149 -23.43 -28.87 -1.11
N GLU A 150 -24.68 -29.33 -1.03
CA GLU A 150 -24.98 -30.73 -0.77
C GLU A 150 -24.49 -31.51 -1.97
N GLY A 151 -23.48 -32.34 -1.80
CA GLY A 151 -23.07 -33.35 -2.75
C GLY A 151 -21.71 -33.11 -3.39
N ALA A 152 -20.65 -33.58 -2.76
CA ALA A 152 -19.51 -34.22 -3.37
C ALA A 152 -18.96 -35.25 -2.38
#